data_deafae0fe20564f99338b07fcb2c1cb1
#
_entry.id   deafae0fe20564f99338b07fcb2c1cb1
#
_cell.length_a   1.000
_cell.length_b   1.000
_cell.length_c   1.000
_cell.angle_alpha   90.00
_cell.angle_beta   90.00
_cell.angle_gamma   90.00
#
_symmetry.space_group_name_H-M   'P 1'
#
loop_
_entity.id
_entity.type
_entity.pdbx_description
1 polymer ?
#
loop_
_entity_poly.entity_id
_entity_poly.type
_entity_poly.pdbx_seq_one_letter_code
_entity_poly.pdbx_strand_id
1 'polypeptide(L)'
;MAISRRKFVASTLAGSAVAMVGGAELISALTSSASAASPAGDVVGKITVGYQGWFACIGDGAPIDAWWHWSQNEGQAPSPSNTNIKAWPDMSEYSKGYQTAFANLNSGQPATLFSSYDQQSVNTHFSWMQQNGCDTAALQRFNPTGGEGPTRDAMTIKVRSAAEAYDRKFYIMYDVTGWTTMQTDIKADWTEKMSANTSSSAYARQNGKPVVCIWGFGFNDSNHPFSAAECLDVVTWFKDQGCYVVGGVPTYWRTGVNDSRAGFIDVYHAFDMLSPWMVGRIGDASGSDWFYTNVNVGDVADCKANNVDYQPCVLPGDVSANQRAHGDFMWEQFYNMVRAGSQGIYISMFDEYGEGNQIAKTAATQAGVPAGSGLLALDEDGTACSSDYYLRLTNDGGRMLKGEIALTATRPTQPVVSTTTSSPAPTASATPTATATATAGGCGTLTANQTFLVNKPVLSCDGRFELVLGGDGNLVLYQGSTALWAANTVGKGAVEAVMQGDGNFVLSNSAGTAIWTSGTAGNNGASLSVQDDGNVVIYSAAGKALWSTGTAGH
;
A
#
# COMPACT_ATOMS: atom_id res chain seq x y z
N MET A 1 -9.23 24.87 -11.09
CA MET A 1 -8.23 24.59 -12.15
C MET A 1 -7.15 23.73 -11.51
N ALA A 2 -7.26 22.41 -11.67
CA ALA A 2 -6.27 21.49 -11.11
C ALA A 2 -4.94 21.72 -11.84
N ILE A 3 -3.95 22.24 -11.13
CA ILE A 3 -2.62 22.44 -11.70
C ILE A 3 -1.91 21.11 -11.61
N SER A 4 -1.84 20.43 -12.75
CA SER A 4 -1.04 19.22 -12.94
C SER A 4 0.41 19.50 -12.51
N ARG A 5 0.99 18.59 -11.73
CA ARG A 5 2.42 18.57 -11.33
C ARG A 5 3.40 18.47 -12.52
N ARG A 6 2.89 18.50 -13.75
CA ARG A 6 3.59 18.18 -15.04
C ARG A 6 4.56 19.23 -15.56
N LYS A 7 4.95 20.26 -14.85
CA LYS A 7 5.96 21.22 -15.39
C LYS A 7 7.19 21.29 -14.51
N PHE A 8 7.96 20.22 -14.44
CA PHE A 8 9.38 20.32 -14.15
C PHE A 8 10.19 19.73 -15.32
N VAL A 9 10.76 20.64 -16.08
CA VAL A 9 11.66 20.36 -17.20
C VAL A 9 12.92 19.71 -16.68
N ALA A 10 13.31 18.59 -17.28
CA ALA A 10 14.61 17.98 -17.09
C ALA A 10 15.72 18.99 -17.44
N SER A 11 16.42 19.49 -16.44
CA SER A 11 17.67 20.23 -16.65
C SER A 11 18.79 19.21 -16.74
N THR A 12 19.38 19.10 -17.91
CA THR A 12 20.57 18.31 -18.21
C THR A 12 21.73 18.70 -17.28
N LEU A 13 22.16 17.74 -16.48
CA LEU A 13 23.40 17.85 -15.68
C LEU A 13 24.62 17.80 -16.59
N ALA A 14 25.31 18.93 -16.71
CA ALA A 14 26.67 18.98 -17.23
C ALA A 14 27.62 18.55 -16.11
N GLY A 15 28.33 17.45 -16.34
CA GLY A 15 29.29 16.89 -15.39
C GLY A 15 30.51 17.78 -15.20
N SER A 16 30.91 17.91 -13.93
CA SER A 16 32.26 18.34 -13.55
C SER A 16 32.92 17.21 -12.75
N ALA A 17 33.90 16.59 -13.36
CA ALA A 17 34.73 15.58 -12.73
C ALA A 17 35.63 16.21 -11.65
N VAL A 18 35.56 15.75 -10.42
CA VAL A 18 36.56 15.98 -9.38
C VAL A 18 37.18 14.66 -8.99
N ALA A 19 38.50 14.63 -9.01
CA ALA A 19 39.36 13.47 -8.87
C ALA A 19 39.23 12.80 -7.50
N MET A 20 39.23 11.44 -7.53
CA MET A 20 39.38 10.60 -6.35
C MET A 20 40.82 10.62 -5.80
N VAL A 21 40.96 10.81 -4.50
CA VAL A 21 42.12 10.36 -3.71
C VAL A 21 41.61 9.34 -2.70
N GLY A 22 42.26 8.19 -2.68
CA GLY A 22 41.81 6.99 -1.98
C GLY A 22 41.88 7.06 -0.45
N GLY A 23 41.10 6.21 0.16
CA GLY A 23 41.04 5.92 1.59
C GLY A 23 40.25 4.65 1.82
N ALA A 24 40.89 3.49 1.55
CA ALA A 24 40.43 2.22 2.12
C ALA A 24 40.84 2.20 3.58
N GLU A 25 39.88 2.16 4.48
CA GLU A 25 39.85 1.65 5.85
C GLU A 25 38.82 2.44 6.65
N LEU A 26 37.65 1.87 6.83
CA LEU A 26 36.71 2.08 7.95
C LEU A 26 35.37 1.36 7.67
N ILE A 27 35.44 0.07 7.33
CA ILE A 27 34.26 -0.80 7.38
C ILE A 27 34.49 -1.79 8.53
N SER A 28 34.33 -1.32 9.74
CA SER A 28 34.18 -2.17 10.94
C SER A 28 33.86 -1.28 12.13
N ALA A 29 32.60 -1.01 12.35
CA ALA A 29 31.93 -0.65 13.59
C ALA A 29 30.76 0.34 13.36
N LEU A 30 29.72 -0.05 12.67
CA LEU A 30 28.42 0.62 12.76
C LEU A 30 27.27 -0.42 12.73
N THR A 31 27.36 -1.42 13.61
CA THR A 31 26.16 -2.08 14.13
C THR A 31 25.77 -1.41 15.45
N SER A 32 25.67 -0.10 15.46
CA SER A 32 24.82 0.57 16.42
C SER A 32 23.46 0.70 15.75
N SER A 33 22.46 -0.08 16.19
CA SER A 33 21.08 0.26 15.96
C SER A 33 20.95 1.76 16.20
N ALA A 34 20.74 2.54 15.13
CA ALA A 34 20.40 3.94 15.26
C ALA A 34 19.13 3.97 16.12
N SER A 35 19.25 4.46 17.34
CA SER A 35 18.10 4.66 18.20
C SER A 35 17.21 5.65 17.45
N ALA A 36 16.02 5.20 17.04
CA ALA A 36 15.00 6.08 16.50
C ALA A 36 14.78 7.22 17.51
N ALA A 37 14.59 8.46 17.04
CA ALA A 37 14.25 9.57 17.93
C ALA A 37 12.94 9.29 18.68
N SER A 38 12.03 8.52 18.05
CA SER A 38 10.78 8.06 18.65
C SER A 38 10.66 6.52 18.66
N PRO A 39 9.94 5.93 19.64
CA PRO A 39 9.60 4.51 19.62
C PRO A 39 8.66 4.19 18.46
N ALA A 40 8.52 2.91 18.13
CA ALA A 40 7.55 2.45 17.14
C ALA A 40 6.12 2.89 17.52
N GLY A 41 5.36 3.36 16.52
CA GLY A 41 3.99 3.85 16.68
C GLY A 41 3.21 3.62 15.39
N ASP A 42 2.34 4.58 15.02
CA ASP A 42 1.52 4.43 13.80
C ASP A 42 2.21 5.00 12.53
N VAL A 43 3.36 5.67 12.67
CA VAL A 43 4.20 6.15 11.53
C VAL A 43 5.66 5.73 11.66
N VAL A 44 6.23 5.69 12.86
CA VAL A 44 7.57 5.15 13.10
C VAL A 44 7.51 3.62 13.11
N GLY A 45 8.39 2.97 12.34
CA GLY A 45 8.39 1.52 12.12
C GLY A 45 7.28 1.05 11.18
N LYS A 46 6.73 1.95 10.34
CA LYS A 46 5.53 1.70 9.54
C LYS A 46 5.72 2.06 8.07
N ILE A 47 4.91 1.40 7.23
CA ILE A 47 4.67 1.81 5.85
C ILE A 47 3.47 2.74 5.83
N THR A 48 3.72 4.00 5.49
CA THR A 48 2.68 4.98 5.20
C THR A 48 2.49 5.07 3.70
N VAL A 49 1.25 5.05 3.23
CA VAL A 49 0.93 5.24 1.81
C VAL A 49 0.24 6.58 1.60
N GLY A 50 0.66 7.37 0.63
CA GLY A 50 -0.07 8.55 0.20
C GLY A 50 -1.38 8.12 -0.46
N TYR A 51 -2.51 8.63 0.00
CA TYR A 51 -3.83 8.31 -0.49
C TYR A 51 -4.54 9.56 -0.97
N GLN A 52 -4.82 9.64 -2.27
CA GLN A 52 -5.45 10.79 -2.89
C GLN A 52 -6.96 10.80 -2.66
N GLY A 53 -7.62 9.67 -2.94
CA GLY A 53 -9.07 9.54 -2.84
C GLY A 53 -9.84 10.54 -3.71
N TRP A 54 -9.30 10.91 -4.86
CA TRP A 54 -9.80 12.03 -5.68
C TRP A 54 -10.42 11.64 -7.02
N PHE A 55 -10.45 10.36 -7.35
CA PHE A 55 -11.08 9.91 -8.57
C PHE A 55 -12.59 9.87 -8.40
N ALA A 56 -13.32 10.76 -9.08
CA ALA A 56 -14.78 10.80 -9.06
C ALA A 56 -15.36 10.62 -10.46
N CYS A 57 -16.64 10.23 -10.52
CA CYS A 57 -17.35 9.97 -11.75
C CYS A 57 -18.70 10.72 -11.75
N ILE A 58 -19.11 11.29 -12.87
CA ILE A 58 -20.46 11.87 -12.97
C ILE A 58 -21.51 10.82 -12.58
N GLY A 59 -22.41 11.18 -11.66
CA GLY A 59 -23.46 10.31 -11.15
C GLY A 59 -23.06 9.39 -9.99
N ASP A 60 -21.89 9.57 -9.39
CA ASP A 60 -21.46 8.87 -8.18
C ASP A 60 -22.00 9.48 -6.88
N GLY A 61 -22.57 10.69 -6.98
CA GLY A 61 -23.09 11.46 -5.86
C GLY A 61 -22.06 12.35 -5.16
N ALA A 62 -20.81 12.43 -5.66
CA ALA A 62 -19.82 13.35 -5.17
C ALA A 62 -20.27 14.82 -5.40
N PRO A 63 -20.06 15.73 -4.43
CA PRO A 63 -20.41 17.14 -4.63
C PRO A 63 -19.75 17.80 -5.84
N ILE A 64 -18.59 17.30 -6.27
CA ILE A 64 -17.89 17.81 -7.45
C ILE A 64 -18.57 17.46 -8.77
N ASP A 65 -19.37 16.36 -8.82
CA ASP A 65 -20.13 15.86 -9.97
C ASP A 65 -19.36 15.94 -11.31
N ALA A 66 -18.20 15.33 -11.37
CA ALA A 66 -17.26 15.40 -12.48
C ALA A 66 -16.50 14.08 -12.66
N TRP A 67 -15.93 13.85 -13.84
CA TRP A 67 -14.90 12.83 -14.06
C TRP A 67 -13.54 13.31 -13.54
N TRP A 68 -13.55 13.64 -12.26
CA TRP A 68 -12.45 14.28 -11.57
C TRP A 68 -11.21 13.40 -11.55
N HIS A 69 -10.09 13.92 -12.00
CA HIS A 69 -8.81 13.27 -12.25
C HIS A 69 -8.80 12.10 -13.27
N TRP A 70 -9.95 11.59 -13.70
CA TRP A 70 -10.02 10.61 -14.78
C TRP A 70 -9.85 11.24 -16.16
N SER A 71 -10.39 12.44 -16.36
CA SER A 71 -10.44 13.15 -17.63
C SER A 71 -9.67 14.46 -17.59
N GLN A 72 -9.16 14.92 -18.75
CA GLN A 72 -8.63 16.29 -18.91
C GLN A 72 -9.75 17.31 -18.90
N ASN A 73 -10.85 17.05 -19.63
CA ASN A 73 -12.12 17.76 -19.53
C ASN A 73 -13.03 16.94 -18.63
N GLU A 74 -13.09 17.31 -17.36
CA GLU A 74 -13.78 16.57 -16.30
C GLU A 74 -15.31 16.55 -16.46
N GLY A 75 -15.88 17.44 -17.30
CA GLY A 75 -17.30 17.42 -17.67
C GLY A 75 -17.67 16.33 -18.67
N GLN A 76 -16.73 15.54 -19.16
CA GLN A 76 -16.94 14.49 -20.14
C GLN A 76 -16.26 13.19 -19.72
N ALA A 77 -16.93 12.06 -20.04
CA ALA A 77 -16.36 10.74 -19.74
C ALA A 77 -15.00 10.55 -20.39
N PRO A 78 -14.06 9.87 -19.71
CA PRO A 78 -12.73 9.63 -20.24
C PRO A 78 -12.76 8.80 -21.51
N SER A 79 -11.90 9.17 -22.47
CA SER A 79 -11.77 8.59 -23.80
C SER A 79 -10.29 8.66 -24.23
N PRO A 80 -9.90 8.06 -25.37
CA PRO A 80 -8.52 8.15 -25.85
C PRO A 80 -8.00 9.58 -26.05
N SER A 81 -8.88 10.55 -26.34
CA SER A 81 -8.54 11.97 -26.52
C SER A 81 -8.82 12.83 -25.29
N ASN A 82 -9.40 12.25 -24.23
CA ASN A 82 -9.80 12.96 -23.01
C ASN A 82 -9.46 12.10 -21.78
N THR A 83 -8.22 11.72 -21.59
CA THR A 83 -7.77 10.95 -20.43
C THR A 83 -6.67 11.66 -19.67
N ASN A 84 -6.63 11.44 -18.36
CA ASN A 84 -5.61 12.01 -17.46
C ASN A 84 -4.81 10.91 -16.75
N ILE A 85 -5.05 9.63 -17.07
CA ILE A 85 -4.34 8.49 -16.49
C ILE A 85 -3.37 7.86 -17.50
N LYS A 86 -2.41 7.10 -16.98
CA LYS A 86 -1.37 6.41 -17.78
C LYS A 86 -1.57 4.90 -17.82
N ALA A 87 -2.15 4.34 -16.77
CA ALA A 87 -2.42 2.90 -16.64
C ALA A 87 -3.88 2.66 -16.26
N TRP A 88 -4.41 1.49 -16.67
CA TRP A 88 -5.79 1.11 -16.37
C TRP A 88 -5.87 0.37 -15.02
N PRO A 89 -6.79 0.76 -14.11
CA PRO A 89 -6.99 0.03 -12.87
C PRO A 89 -7.55 -1.39 -13.13
N ASP A 90 -7.19 -2.34 -12.28
CA ASP A 90 -7.87 -3.63 -12.24
C ASP A 90 -9.22 -3.47 -11.54
N MET A 91 -10.30 -3.61 -12.32
CA MET A 91 -11.66 -3.40 -11.83
C MET A 91 -12.33 -4.64 -11.24
N SER A 92 -11.61 -5.77 -11.14
CA SER A 92 -12.21 -7.09 -10.80
C SER A 92 -12.80 -7.17 -9.39
N GLU A 93 -12.32 -6.35 -8.45
CA GLU A 93 -12.79 -6.34 -7.05
C GLU A 93 -13.70 -5.15 -6.70
N TYR A 94 -14.03 -4.30 -7.68
CA TYR A 94 -14.98 -3.23 -7.47
C TYR A 94 -16.40 -3.71 -7.81
N SER A 95 -17.33 -3.55 -6.89
CA SER A 95 -18.73 -3.95 -7.11
C SER A 95 -19.51 -2.96 -7.99
N LYS A 96 -18.95 -1.75 -8.21
CA LYS A 96 -19.53 -0.69 -9.03
C LYS A 96 -18.48 -0.08 -9.93
N GLY A 97 -18.81 0.05 -11.21
CA GLY A 97 -18.00 0.74 -12.20
C GLY A 97 -18.84 1.74 -13.00
N TYR A 98 -18.22 2.80 -13.44
CA TYR A 98 -18.84 3.86 -14.24
C TYR A 98 -18.37 3.75 -15.69
N GLN A 99 -19.32 3.70 -16.62
CA GLN A 99 -19.02 3.50 -18.04
C GLN A 99 -18.26 4.70 -18.61
N THR A 100 -17.13 4.44 -19.22
CA THR A 100 -16.31 5.43 -19.92
C THR A 100 -16.71 5.54 -21.40
N ALA A 101 -16.12 6.49 -22.12
CA ALA A 101 -16.23 6.62 -23.56
C ALA A 101 -15.09 5.90 -24.32
N PHE A 102 -14.28 5.10 -23.64
CA PHE A 102 -13.35 4.17 -24.28
C PHE A 102 -14.09 3.01 -24.96
N ALA A 103 -13.46 2.39 -25.94
CA ALA A 103 -13.88 1.08 -26.43
C ALA A 103 -13.80 0.04 -25.30
N ASN A 104 -14.45 -1.11 -25.49
CA ASN A 104 -14.32 -2.23 -24.56
C ASN A 104 -12.84 -2.58 -24.35
N LEU A 105 -12.55 -3.20 -23.21
CA LEU A 105 -11.25 -3.81 -22.95
C LEU A 105 -10.87 -4.78 -24.07
N ASN A 106 -9.59 -4.99 -24.29
CA ASN A 106 -9.13 -5.99 -25.27
C ASN A 106 -9.67 -7.41 -24.99
N SER A 107 -10.05 -7.70 -23.74
CA SER A 107 -10.78 -8.91 -23.34
C SER A 107 -12.26 -8.93 -23.77
N GLY A 108 -12.79 -7.83 -24.32
CA GLY A 108 -14.21 -7.68 -24.71
C GLY A 108 -15.13 -7.17 -23.60
N GLN A 109 -14.67 -7.03 -22.36
CA GLN A 109 -15.46 -6.51 -21.24
C GLN A 109 -15.66 -4.99 -21.36
N PRO A 110 -16.75 -4.41 -20.78
CA PRO A 110 -16.93 -2.97 -20.74
C PRO A 110 -15.76 -2.24 -20.05
N ALA A 111 -15.34 -1.11 -20.62
CA ALA A 111 -14.33 -0.25 -20.02
C ALA A 111 -14.97 0.68 -18.99
N THR A 112 -14.97 0.25 -17.73
CA THR A 112 -15.49 1.02 -16.59
C THR A 112 -14.38 1.43 -15.64
N LEU A 113 -14.60 2.53 -14.90
CA LEU A 113 -13.70 3.04 -13.86
C LEU A 113 -14.42 3.13 -12.52
N PHE A 114 -13.69 3.02 -11.42
CA PHE A 114 -14.23 3.19 -10.08
C PHE A 114 -14.39 4.68 -9.74
N SER A 115 -15.20 4.97 -8.72
CA SER A 115 -15.17 6.25 -8.03
C SER A 115 -14.60 6.06 -6.62
N SER A 116 -13.62 6.89 -6.25
CA SER A 116 -13.14 6.98 -4.85
C SER A 116 -14.24 7.45 -3.90
N TYR A 117 -15.28 8.14 -4.42
CA TYR A 117 -16.40 8.60 -3.61
C TYR A 117 -17.34 7.47 -3.18
N ASP A 118 -17.35 6.35 -3.88
CA ASP A 118 -18.08 5.16 -3.43
C ASP A 118 -17.39 4.52 -2.21
N GLN A 119 -18.14 4.30 -1.13
CA GLN A 119 -17.61 3.68 0.09
C GLN A 119 -17.00 2.29 -0.20
N GLN A 120 -17.59 1.54 -1.12
CA GLN A 120 -17.08 0.23 -1.53
C GLN A 120 -15.66 0.33 -2.12
N SER A 121 -15.36 1.36 -2.92
CA SER A 121 -14.01 1.56 -3.47
C SER A 121 -13.00 1.83 -2.36
N VAL A 122 -13.34 2.69 -1.40
CA VAL A 122 -12.47 2.96 -0.24
C VAL A 122 -12.26 1.70 0.59
N ASN A 123 -13.33 0.92 0.82
CA ASN A 123 -13.23 -0.35 1.54
C ASN A 123 -12.31 -1.36 0.82
N THR A 124 -12.42 -1.47 -0.51
CA THR A 124 -11.54 -2.30 -1.33
C THR A 124 -10.08 -1.87 -1.20
N HIS A 125 -9.80 -0.57 -1.26
CA HIS A 125 -8.43 -0.04 -1.08
C HIS A 125 -7.88 -0.36 0.31
N PHE A 126 -8.66 -0.16 1.37
CA PHE A 126 -8.23 -0.45 2.74
C PHE A 126 -8.11 -1.95 3.02
N SER A 127 -8.91 -2.79 2.36
CA SER A 127 -8.71 -4.24 2.34
C SER A 127 -7.36 -4.63 1.71
N TRP A 128 -7.00 -4.03 0.58
CA TRP A 128 -5.69 -4.26 -0.03
C TRP A 128 -4.54 -3.77 0.85
N MET A 129 -4.69 -2.62 1.51
CA MET A 129 -3.71 -2.13 2.48
C MET A 129 -3.51 -3.10 3.64
N GLN A 130 -4.62 -3.64 4.18
CA GLN A 130 -4.57 -4.63 5.27
C GLN A 130 -3.85 -5.91 4.83
N GLN A 131 -4.20 -6.44 3.67
CA GLN A 131 -3.63 -7.69 3.13
C GLN A 131 -2.15 -7.56 2.79
N ASN A 132 -1.67 -6.36 2.52
CA ASN A 132 -0.32 -6.12 2.02
C ASN A 132 0.54 -5.22 2.92
N GLY A 133 0.24 -5.17 4.22
CA GLY A 133 1.11 -4.54 5.22
C GLY A 133 1.31 -3.03 5.05
N CYS A 134 0.41 -2.33 4.34
CA CYS A 134 0.35 -0.87 4.35
C CYS A 134 -0.32 -0.46 5.66
N ASP A 135 0.45 0.10 6.58
CA ASP A 135 0.01 0.32 7.96
C ASP A 135 -0.89 1.56 8.09
N THR A 136 -0.54 2.65 7.40
CA THR A 136 -1.14 3.97 7.58
C THR A 136 -1.38 4.66 6.24
N ALA A 137 -2.56 5.24 6.04
CA ALA A 137 -2.89 6.07 4.90
C ALA A 137 -2.73 7.56 5.25
N ALA A 138 -1.90 8.27 4.50
CA ALA A 138 -1.81 9.72 4.52
C ALA A 138 -2.88 10.30 3.58
N LEU A 139 -4.04 10.66 4.12
CA LEU A 139 -5.13 11.21 3.30
C LEU A 139 -4.80 12.64 2.88
N GLN A 140 -4.58 12.83 1.60
CA GLN A 140 -4.24 14.15 1.05
C GLN A 140 -5.45 15.09 1.10
N ARG A 141 -5.18 16.31 1.59
CA ARG A 141 -6.14 17.40 1.71
C ARG A 141 -5.54 18.68 1.14
N PHE A 142 -6.05 19.07 -0.02
CA PHE A 142 -5.69 20.33 -0.66
C PHE A 142 -6.50 21.48 -0.08
N ASN A 143 -6.40 22.68 -0.67
CA ASN A 143 -7.11 23.87 -0.20
C ASN A 143 -8.61 23.58 0.04
N PRO A 144 -9.08 23.55 1.30
CA PRO A 144 -10.46 23.16 1.63
C PRO A 144 -11.48 24.25 1.30
N THR A 145 -11.03 25.47 0.99
CA THR A 145 -11.91 26.58 0.59
C THR A 145 -12.18 26.59 -0.93
N GLY A 146 -11.50 25.71 -1.70
CA GLY A 146 -11.73 25.52 -3.12
C GLY A 146 -12.97 24.68 -3.44
N GLY A 147 -13.31 24.58 -4.73
CA GLY A 147 -14.47 23.83 -5.22
C GLY A 147 -14.47 22.34 -4.86
N GLU A 148 -13.31 21.73 -4.62
CA GLU A 148 -13.16 20.34 -4.19
C GLU A 148 -13.40 20.13 -2.68
N GLY A 149 -13.40 21.20 -1.88
CA GLY A 149 -13.52 21.14 -0.42
C GLY A 149 -14.65 20.23 0.09
N PRO A 150 -15.90 20.39 -0.35
CA PRO A 150 -17.02 19.52 0.07
C PRO A 150 -16.81 18.04 -0.25
N THR A 151 -16.21 17.70 -1.39
CA THR A 151 -15.86 16.32 -1.75
C THR A 151 -14.78 15.78 -0.83
N ARG A 152 -13.74 16.58 -0.54
CA ARG A 152 -12.66 16.21 0.40
C ARG A 152 -13.17 16.01 1.83
N ASP A 153 -14.11 16.84 2.28
CA ASP A 153 -14.75 16.68 3.59
C ASP A 153 -15.45 15.32 3.71
N ALA A 154 -16.24 14.96 2.69
CA ALA A 154 -16.93 13.67 2.64
C ALA A 154 -15.94 12.48 2.54
N MET A 155 -14.86 12.62 1.78
CA MET A 155 -13.83 11.58 1.66
C MET A 155 -13.17 11.28 3.01
N THR A 156 -12.96 12.28 3.86
CA THR A 156 -12.40 12.07 5.20
C THR A 156 -13.26 11.12 6.04
N ILE A 157 -14.58 11.26 5.96
CA ILE A 157 -15.53 10.37 6.67
C ILE A 157 -15.45 8.94 6.12
N LYS A 158 -15.38 8.79 4.79
CA LYS A 158 -15.30 7.48 4.13
C LYS A 158 -14.00 6.75 4.44
N VAL A 159 -12.89 7.47 4.43
CA VAL A 159 -11.56 6.93 4.78
C VAL A 159 -11.52 6.52 6.24
N ARG A 160 -12.06 7.34 7.15
CA ARG A 160 -12.18 6.98 8.57
C ARG A 160 -12.96 5.68 8.74
N SER A 161 -14.13 5.55 8.11
CA SER A 161 -14.96 4.36 8.17
C SER A 161 -14.23 3.10 7.67
N ALA A 162 -13.51 3.22 6.54
CA ALA A 162 -12.74 2.10 6.00
C ALA A 162 -11.54 1.75 6.89
N ALA A 163 -10.82 2.75 7.41
CA ALA A 163 -9.69 2.53 8.31
C ALA A 163 -10.13 1.80 9.60
N GLU A 164 -11.28 2.19 10.18
CA GLU A 164 -11.89 1.50 11.33
C GLU A 164 -12.27 0.05 10.99
N ALA A 165 -12.86 -0.19 9.80
CA ALA A 165 -13.32 -1.51 9.38
C ALA A 165 -12.18 -2.49 9.08
N TYR A 166 -11.05 -2.01 8.57
CA TYR A 166 -9.93 -2.85 8.13
C TYR A 166 -8.70 -2.76 9.06
N ASP A 167 -8.88 -2.21 10.28
CA ASP A 167 -7.79 -2.05 11.25
C ASP A 167 -6.53 -1.43 10.63
N ARG A 168 -6.73 -0.37 9.84
CA ARG A 168 -5.65 0.46 9.32
C ARG A 168 -5.69 1.82 9.97
N LYS A 169 -4.57 2.54 9.90
CA LYS A 169 -4.50 3.90 10.41
C LYS A 169 -4.63 4.90 9.28
N PHE A 170 -5.08 6.12 9.60
CA PHE A 170 -5.03 7.25 8.68
C PHE A 170 -4.72 8.52 9.43
N TYR A 171 -4.19 9.49 8.72
CA TYR A 171 -4.04 10.87 9.19
C TYR A 171 -4.27 11.86 8.06
N ILE A 172 -4.50 13.13 8.39
CA ILE A 172 -4.68 14.21 7.43
C ILE A 172 -3.30 14.72 6.98
N MET A 173 -3.08 14.74 5.68
CA MET A 173 -1.90 15.30 5.03
C MET A 173 -2.31 16.51 4.21
N TYR A 174 -2.05 17.70 4.74
CA TYR A 174 -2.27 18.94 4.00
C TYR A 174 -1.22 19.12 2.91
N ASP A 175 -1.66 19.29 1.67
CA ASP A 175 -0.84 19.70 0.54
C ASP A 175 -1.10 21.19 0.27
N VAL A 176 -0.09 22.02 0.51
CA VAL A 176 -0.24 23.48 0.46
C VAL A 176 0.06 24.09 -0.91
N THR A 177 0.22 23.26 -1.95
CA THR A 177 0.50 23.69 -3.32
C THR A 177 -0.53 24.71 -3.82
N GLY A 178 -0.08 25.90 -4.18
CA GLY A 178 -0.93 26.96 -4.69
C GLY A 178 -1.91 27.59 -3.69
N TRP A 179 -1.83 27.23 -2.42
CA TRP A 179 -2.75 27.69 -1.38
C TRP A 179 -2.24 28.97 -0.69
N THR A 180 -2.48 30.14 -1.30
CA THR A 180 -1.89 31.43 -0.90
C THR A 180 -2.32 31.93 0.47
N THR A 181 -3.47 31.48 1.01
CA THR A 181 -4.00 31.84 2.34
C THR A 181 -3.76 30.74 3.38
N MET A 182 -2.84 29.82 3.09
CA MET A 182 -2.59 28.60 3.84
C MET A 182 -2.44 28.84 5.35
N GLN A 183 -1.67 29.84 5.77
CA GLN A 183 -1.35 30.07 7.19
C GLN A 183 -2.58 30.20 8.09
N THR A 184 -3.62 30.88 7.62
CA THR A 184 -4.88 31.08 8.34
C THR A 184 -5.84 29.92 8.13
N ASP A 185 -5.99 29.49 6.89
CA ASP A 185 -7.04 28.55 6.50
C ASP A 185 -6.76 27.13 7.00
N ILE A 186 -5.49 26.72 7.06
CA ILE A 186 -5.11 25.39 7.57
C ILE A 186 -5.44 25.24 9.06
N LYS A 187 -5.24 26.31 9.84
CA LYS A 187 -5.59 26.35 11.27
C LYS A 187 -7.09 26.32 11.49
N ALA A 188 -7.85 27.06 10.69
CA ALA A 188 -9.31 27.08 10.72
C ALA A 188 -9.87 25.69 10.34
N ASP A 189 -9.41 25.13 9.23
CA ASP A 189 -9.85 23.81 8.77
C ASP A 189 -9.58 22.69 9.77
N TRP A 190 -8.40 22.69 10.39
CA TRP A 190 -8.09 21.75 11.46
C TRP A 190 -9.06 21.90 12.64
N THR A 191 -9.23 23.13 13.13
CA THR A 191 -10.06 23.41 14.31
C THR A 191 -11.53 23.08 14.06
N GLU A 192 -12.06 23.48 12.92
CA GLU A 192 -13.50 23.40 12.63
C GLU A 192 -13.93 22.02 12.10
N LYS A 193 -13.03 21.30 11.38
CA LYS A 193 -13.41 20.10 10.64
C LYS A 193 -12.56 18.87 10.99
N MET A 194 -11.22 18.99 10.90
CA MET A 194 -10.37 17.80 10.87
C MET A 194 -10.01 17.23 12.23
N SER A 195 -9.84 18.09 13.26
CA SER A 195 -9.45 17.67 14.62
C SER A 195 -10.42 16.67 15.25
N ALA A 196 -11.71 16.74 14.92
CA ALA A 196 -12.72 15.80 15.42
C ALA A 196 -12.44 14.34 15.03
N ASN A 197 -11.73 14.11 13.92
CA ASN A 197 -11.36 12.76 13.48
C ASN A 197 -10.34 12.10 14.41
N THR A 198 -9.59 12.87 15.19
CA THR A 198 -8.58 12.35 16.13
C THR A 198 -9.20 11.53 17.27
N SER A 199 -10.52 11.60 17.46
CA SER A 199 -11.27 10.75 18.40
C SER A 199 -11.38 9.29 17.95
N SER A 200 -11.18 9.00 16.66
CA SER A 200 -11.22 7.63 16.14
C SER A 200 -10.00 6.83 16.60
N SER A 201 -10.21 5.55 16.91
CA SER A 201 -9.12 4.60 17.17
C SER A 201 -8.26 4.33 15.92
N ALA A 202 -8.81 4.58 14.72
CA ALA A 202 -8.11 4.46 13.44
C ALA A 202 -7.28 5.70 13.10
N TYR A 203 -7.43 6.83 13.82
CA TYR A 203 -6.59 8.00 13.58
C TYR A 203 -5.15 7.73 14.08
N ALA A 204 -4.17 7.92 13.20
CA ALA A 204 -2.78 7.61 13.50
C ALA A 204 -2.23 8.43 14.67
N ARG A 205 -1.49 7.77 15.56
CA ARG A 205 -0.82 8.39 16.71
C ARG A 205 0.65 8.00 16.76
N GLN A 206 1.47 8.98 17.04
CA GLN A 206 2.88 8.79 17.33
C GLN A 206 3.22 9.47 18.66
N ASN A 207 3.90 8.76 19.55
CA ASN A 207 4.17 9.23 20.92
C ASN A 207 2.88 9.67 21.68
N GLY A 208 1.75 9.00 21.42
CA GLY A 208 0.43 9.33 21.98
C GLY A 208 -0.25 10.56 21.37
N LYS A 209 0.40 11.30 20.47
CA LYS A 209 -0.10 12.50 19.82
C LYS A 209 -0.75 12.16 18.47
N PRO A 210 -1.87 12.79 18.07
CA PRO A 210 -2.43 12.62 16.74
C PRO A 210 -1.44 13.13 15.67
N VAL A 211 -1.29 12.36 14.59
CA VAL A 211 -0.38 12.70 13.49
C VAL A 211 -1.06 13.68 12.53
N VAL A 212 -0.36 14.71 12.09
CA VAL A 212 -0.71 15.55 10.96
C VAL A 212 0.50 15.75 10.07
N CYS A 213 0.30 15.75 8.76
CA CYS A 213 1.38 16.05 7.81
C CYS A 213 1.09 17.37 7.10
N ILE A 214 2.14 18.15 6.86
CA ILE A 214 2.11 19.34 6.02
C ILE A 214 3.14 19.13 4.92
N TRP A 215 2.67 19.03 3.68
CA TRP A 215 3.51 18.88 2.51
C TRP A 215 3.59 20.20 1.73
N GLY A 216 4.81 20.61 1.37
CA GLY A 216 5.02 21.75 0.50
C GLY A 216 5.87 22.88 1.10
N PHE A 217 6.33 22.77 2.35
CA PHE A 217 7.16 23.81 2.95
C PHE A 217 8.59 23.80 2.41
N GLY A 218 9.05 24.97 1.96
CA GLY A 218 10.42 25.21 1.53
C GLY A 218 10.77 24.76 0.10
N PHE A 219 9.80 24.33 -0.70
CA PHE A 219 10.03 24.08 -2.12
C PHE A 219 10.40 25.36 -2.88
N ASN A 220 11.36 25.26 -3.80
CA ASN A 220 11.88 26.38 -4.59
C ASN A 220 11.13 26.51 -5.91
N ASP A 221 9.82 26.79 -5.81
CA ASP A 221 8.96 27.04 -6.97
C ASP A 221 7.87 28.06 -6.66
N SER A 222 7.13 28.48 -7.70
CA SER A 222 6.10 29.52 -7.58
C SER A 222 4.82 29.08 -6.87
N ASN A 223 4.60 27.78 -6.71
CA ASN A 223 3.40 27.24 -6.07
C ASN A 223 3.54 27.14 -4.54
N HIS A 224 4.78 27.34 -4.03
CA HIS A 224 5.09 27.30 -2.60
C HIS A 224 5.75 28.62 -2.13
N PRO A 225 5.07 29.77 -2.28
CA PRO A 225 5.67 31.09 -2.07
C PRO A 225 5.88 31.47 -0.59
N PHE A 226 5.56 30.59 0.36
CA PHE A 226 5.52 30.87 1.79
C PHE A 226 6.91 31.19 2.33
N SER A 227 6.97 32.16 3.25
CA SER A 227 8.18 32.46 4.00
C SER A 227 8.48 31.39 5.07
N ALA A 228 9.73 31.29 5.49
CA ALA A 228 10.12 30.40 6.59
C ALA A 228 9.35 30.73 7.90
N ALA A 229 9.09 32.03 8.15
CA ALA A 229 8.36 32.47 9.34
C ALA A 229 6.89 32.00 9.33
N GLU A 230 6.18 32.09 8.20
CA GLU A 230 4.81 31.58 8.05
C GLU A 230 4.77 30.07 8.24
N CYS A 231 5.73 29.34 7.64
CA CYS A 231 5.84 27.88 7.79
C CYS A 231 6.10 27.48 9.24
N LEU A 232 7.04 28.15 9.90
CA LEU A 232 7.39 27.87 11.30
C LEU A 232 6.21 28.15 12.25
N ASP A 233 5.47 29.23 12.01
CA ASP A 233 4.25 29.55 12.76
C ASP A 233 3.21 28.42 12.66
N VAL A 234 3.00 27.85 11.47
CA VAL A 234 2.05 26.74 11.27
C VAL A 234 2.52 25.48 11.97
N VAL A 235 3.81 25.10 11.83
CA VAL A 235 4.36 23.92 12.51
C VAL A 235 4.24 24.05 14.02
N THR A 236 4.62 25.19 14.57
CA THR A 236 4.55 25.47 16.01
C THR A 236 3.10 25.40 16.50
N TRP A 237 2.18 26.00 15.75
CA TRP A 237 0.76 26.00 16.09
C TRP A 237 0.20 24.56 16.19
N PHE A 238 0.52 23.66 15.22
CA PHE A 238 0.07 22.28 15.31
C PHE A 238 0.69 21.51 16.50
N LYS A 239 1.95 21.82 16.83
CA LYS A 239 2.59 21.25 18.03
C LYS A 239 1.89 21.74 19.31
N ASP A 240 1.46 23.00 19.36
CA ASP A 240 0.68 23.56 20.47
C ASP A 240 -0.73 22.96 20.56
N GLN A 241 -1.29 22.47 19.44
CA GLN A 241 -2.51 21.65 19.44
C GLN A 241 -2.27 20.22 19.93
N GLY A 242 -1.05 19.86 20.31
CA GLY A 242 -0.68 18.54 20.78
C GLY A 242 -0.46 17.50 19.67
N CYS A 243 -0.27 17.93 18.43
CA CYS A 243 -0.02 17.03 17.29
C CYS A 243 1.45 16.58 17.23
N TYR A 244 1.66 15.42 16.63
CA TYR A 244 2.93 14.98 16.05
C TYR A 244 2.95 15.42 14.58
N VAL A 245 3.88 16.29 14.22
CA VAL A 245 3.84 16.99 12.94
C VAL A 245 4.89 16.42 11.99
N VAL A 246 4.41 15.88 10.85
CA VAL A 246 5.25 15.36 9.76
C VAL A 246 5.42 16.46 8.70
N GLY A 247 6.63 16.69 8.24
CA GLY A 247 6.94 17.61 7.15
C GLY A 247 7.20 16.87 5.84
N GLY A 248 6.33 17.04 4.84
CA GLY A 248 6.63 16.71 3.45
C GLY A 248 7.48 17.81 2.84
N VAL A 249 8.78 17.58 2.69
CA VAL A 249 9.78 18.62 2.39
C VAL A 249 10.51 18.34 1.07
N PRO A 250 11.23 19.34 0.51
CA PRO A 250 12.05 19.13 -0.68
C PRO A 250 13.13 18.06 -0.47
N THR A 251 13.58 17.43 -1.56
CA THR A 251 14.65 16.42 -1.52
C THR A 251 15.94 16.94 -0.88
N TYR A 252 16.32 18.19 -1.23
CA TYR A 252 17.57 18.81 -0.75
C TYR A 252 17.35 19.73 0.46
N TRP A 253 16.36 19.42 1.32
CA TRP A 253 15.98 20.20 2.49
C TRP A 253 17.16 20.60 3.38
N ARG A 254 18.07 19.66 3.65
CA ARG A 254 19.22 19.88 4.54
C ARG A 254 20.23 20.88 4.00
N THR A 255 20.39 20.95 2.68
CA THR A 255 21.41 21.80 2.04
C THR A 255 20.86 23.08 1.44
N GLY A 256 19.53 23.21 1.28
CA GLY A 256 18.87 24.42 0.76
C GLY A 256 19.25 24.74 -0.68
N VAL A 257 19.43 23.71 -1.51
CA VAL A 257 19.79 23.86 -2.93
C VAL A 257 18.75 23.16 -3.84
N ASN A 258 18.85 23.32 -5.13
CA ASN A 258 18.01 22.71 -6.17
C ASN A 258 16.51 22.96 -5.93
N ASP A 259 15.75 21.95 -5.50
CA ASP A 259 14.33 22.03 -5.22
C ASP A 259 14.00 22.63 -3.84
N SER A 260 15.02 22.92 -3.02
CA SER A 260 14.86 23.50 -1.68
C SER A 260 15.34 24.94 -1.64
N ARG A 261 14.58 25.80 -0.95
CA ARG A 261 15.00 27.18 -0.65
C ARG A 261 15.96 27.21 0.54
N ALA A 262 16.96 28.10 0.48
CA ALA A 262 17.83 28.38 1.60
C ALA A 262 17.04 29.07 2.75
N GLY A 263 17.51 28.89 3.99
CA GLY A 263 16.95 29.55 5.18
C GLY A 263 15.71 28.86 5.78
N PHE A 264 15.45 27.60 5.43
CA PHE A 264 14.33 26.81 5.95
C PHE A 264 14.75 25.77 6.99
N ILE A 265 16.02 25.68 7.35
CA ILE A 265 16.53 24.62 8.23
C ILE A 265 15.82 24.61 9.59
N ASP A 266 15.54 25.77 10.19
CA ASP A 266 14.84 25.88 11.46
C ASP A 266 13.36 25.41 11.35
N VAL A 267 12.73 25.59 10.18
CA VAL A 267 11.39 25.05 9.90
C VAL A 267 11.44 23.53 9.85
N TYR A 268 12.45 22.98 9.19
CA TYR A 268 12.60 21.52 9.07
C TYR A 268 12.89 20.86 10.42
N HIS A 269 13.77 21.44 11.23
CA HIS A 269 14.05 20.95 12.57
C HIS A 269 12.91 21.16 13.57
N ALA A 270 11.91 22.00 13.25
CA ALA A 270 10.72 22.16 14.08
C ALA A 270 9.68 21.02 13.90
N PHE A 271 9.74 20.26 12.81
CA PHE A 271 8.91 19.07 12.64
C PHE A 271 9.31 17.95 13.61
N ASP A 272 8.38 17.02 13.88
CA ASP A 272 8.71 15.81 14.64
C ASP A 272 9.26 14.71 13.70
N MET A 273 8.90 14.74 12.40
CA MET A 273 9.38 13.80 11.38
C MET A 273 9.50 14.52 10.03
N LEU A 274 10.51 14.18 9.24
CA LEU A 274 10.67 14.66 7.87
C LEU A 274 10.45 13.54 6.85
N SER A 275 9.69 13.87 5.80
CA SER A 275 9.39 13.00 4.66
C SER A 275 9.81 13.69 3.36
N PRO A 276 11.09 13.59 2.94
CA PRO A 276 11.58 14.24 1.74
C PRO A 276 10.97 13.63 0.49
N TRP A 277 10.53 14.51 -0.44
CA TRP A 277 9.90 14.11 -1.68
C TRP A 277 10.91 13.61 -2.71
N MET A 278 10.60 12.47 -3.36
CA MET A 278 11.53 11.84 -4.31
C MET A 278 10.97 11.67 -5.72
N VAL A 279 9.65 11.83 -5.93
CA VAL A 279 9.04 11.70 -7.26
C VAL A 279 9.62 12.74 -8.21
N GLY A 280 10.05 12.28 -9.40
CA GLY A 280 10.70 13.13 -10.39
C GLY A 280 12.18 13.47 -10.09
N ARG A 281 12.78 12.89 -9.04
CA ARG A 281 14.20 13.09 -8.68
C ARG A 281 15.07 11.90 -9.07
N ILE A 282 14.50 10.71 -9.06
CA ILE A 282 15.14 9.45 -9.49
C ILE A 282 14.25 8.75 -10.52
N GLY A 283 14.86 7.95 -11.39
CA GLY A 283 14.16 7.20 -12.43
C GLY A 283 14.66 5.76 -12.62
N ASP A 284 15.71 5.37 -11.87
CA ASP A 284 16.31 4.04 -11.92
C ASP A 284 17.04 3.69 -10.62
N ALA A 285 17.48 2.43 -10.50
CA ALA A 285 18.19 1.91 -9.33
C ALA A 285 19.51 2.66 -9.06
N SER A 286 20.24 3.04 -10.11
CA SER A 286 21.51 3.77 -9.97
C SER A 286 21.32 5.16 -9.40
N GLY A 287 20.22 5.82 -9.76
CA GLY A 287 19.80 7.09 -9.17
C GLY A 287 19.48 6.93 -7.67
N SER A 288 18.80 5.84 -7.28
CA SER A 288 18.56 5.53 -5.87
C SER A 288 19.86 5.35 -5.08
N ASP A 289 20.84 4.64 -5.62
CA ASP A 289 22.16 4.45 -4.99
C ASP A 289 22.93 5.76 -4.85
N TRP A 290 22.85 6.61 -5.86
CA TRP A 290 23.48 7.93 -5.80
C TRP A 290 22.87 8.77 -4.67
N PHE A 291 21.51 8.81 -4.56
CA PHE A 291 20.83 9.55 -3.50
C PHE A 291 21.11 8.96 -2.12
N TYR A 292 21.15 7.63 -1.98
CA TYR A 292 21.56 6.99 -0.74
C TYR A 292 22.89 7.55 -0.25
N THR A 293 23.90 7.53 -1.11
CA THR A 293 25.27 7.92 -0.77
C THR A 293 25.42 9.41 -0.51
N ASN A 294 24.78 10.25 -1.34
CA ASN A 294 25.05 11.69 -1.37
C ASN A 294 24.03 12.53 -0.59
N VAL A 295 22.86 11.98 -0.28
CA VAL A 295 21.75 12.71 0.37
C VAL A 295 21.25 11.98 1.61
N ASN A 296 20.69 10.76 1.47
CA ASN A 296 19.88 10.14 2.52
C ASN A 296 20.69 9.77 3.77
N VAL A 297 21.94 9.30 3.64
CA VAL A 297 22.81 9.02 4.80
C VAL A 297 23.07 10.29 5.60
N GLY A 298 23.30 11.42 4.92
CA GLY A 298 23.48 12.73 5.56
C GLY A 298 22.20 13.23 6.23
N ASP A 299 21.05 13.02 5.59
CA ASP A 299 19.75 13.40 6.13
C ASP A 299 19.40 12.62 7.41
N VAL A 300 19.64 11.31 7.43
CA VAL A 300 19.45 10.48 8.65
C VAL A 300 20.34 10.98 9.78
N ALA A 301 21.60 11.32 9.49
CA ALA A 301 22.53 11.83 10.49
C ALA A 301 22.09 13.18 11.07
N ASP A 302 21.61 14.09 10.23
CA ASP A 302 21.09 15.40 10.62
C ASP A 302 19.81 15.27 11.44
N CYS A 303 18.83 14.50 10.98
CA CYS A 303 17.59 14.22 11.70
C CYS A 303 17.88 13.65 13.10
N LYS A 304 18.78 12.68 13.20
CA LYS A 304 19.19 12.10 14.47
C LYS A 304 19.82 13.14 15.42
N ALA A 305 20.66 14.03 14.89
CA ALA A 305 21.31 15.08 15.69
C ALA A 305 20.30 16.11 16.25
N ASN A 306 19.18 16.29 15.58
CA ASN A 306 18.13 17.25 15.91
C ASN A 306 16.87 16.61 16.55
N ASN A 307 16.89 15.30 16.87
CA ASN A 307 15.76 14.54 17.41
C ASN A 307 14.50 14.61 16.51
N VAL A 308 14.70 14.54 15.22
CA VAL A 308 13.65 14.47 14.20
C VAL A 308 13.65 13.06 13.62
N ASP A 309 12.48 12.44 13.46
CA ASP A 309 12.33 11.15 12.79
C ASP A 309 12.45 11.33 11.26
N TYR A 310 12.85 10.27 10.54
CA TYR A 310 13.07 10.32 9.10
C TYR A 310 12.26 9.26 8.37
N GLN A 311 11.36 9.70 7.48
CA GLN A 311 10.45 8.86 6.68
C GLN A 311 10.60 9.21 5.19
N PRO A 312 11.63 8.70 4.50
CA PRO A 312 11.85 9.01 3.08
C PRO A 312 10.77 8.42 2.19
N CYS A 313 10.59 9.04 1.02
CA CYS A 313 9.67 8.60 -0.01
C CYS A 313 10.28 7.44 -0.83
N VAL A 314 9.48 6.41 -1.08
CA VAL A 314 9.72 5.32 -2.04
C VAL A 314 8.59 5.32 -3.06
N LEU A 315 8.91 5.15 -4.33
CA LEU A 315 7.93 5.14 -5.43
C LEU A 315 8.10 3.91 -6.32
N PRO A 316 6.99 3.37 -6.88
CA PRO A 316 7.07 2.24 -7.81
C PRO A 316 7.70 2.62 -9.15
N GLY A 317 7.65 3.91 -9.52
CA GLY A 317 8.08 4.46 -10.80
C GLY A 317 6.92 4.72 -11.76
N ASP A 318 7.10 5.69 -12.65
CA ASP A 318 6.16 6.02 -13.72
C ASP A 318 6.11 4.87 -14.74
N VAL A 319 4.97 4.20 -14.83
CA VAL A 319 4.75 3.08 -15.77
C VAL A 319 4.97 3.52 -17.23
N SER A 320 4.64 4.76 -17.58
CA SER A 320 4.78 5.27 -18.95
C SER A 320 6.21 5.66 -19.31
N ALA A 321 7.11 5.77 -18.35
CA ALA A 321 8.51 6.11 -18.54
C ALA A 321 9.43 4.87 -18.41
N ASN A 322 8.86 3.67 -18.34
CA ASN A 322 9.58 2.41 -18.16
C ASN A 322 10.52 2.41 -16.93
N GLN A 323 10.12 3.13 -15.87
CA GLN A 323 10.95 3.27 -14.66
C GLN A 323 10.83 2.07 -13.73
N ARG A 324 9.72 1.34 -13.80
CA ARG A 324 9.37 0.31 -12.82
C ARG A 324 10.33 -0.87 -12.81
N ALA A 325 10.92 -1.21 -13.97
CA ALA A 325 11.83 -2.34 -14.15
C ALA A 325 11.29 -3.59 -13.41
N HIS A 326 10.00 -3.92 -13.63
CA HIS A 326 9.25 -4.99 -12.96
C HIS A 326 9.54 -5.09 -11.44
N GLY A 327 9.64 -3.92 -10.77
CA GLY A 327 9.78 -3.79 -9.31
C GLY A 327 11.20 -3.63 -8.80
N ASP A 328 12.24 -3.84 -9.62
CA ASP A 328 13.64 -3.71 -9.18
C ASP A 328 13.96 -2.27 -8.76
N PHE A 329 13.40 -1.28 -9.46
CA PHE A 329 13.56 0.13 -9.09
C PHE A 329 12.98 0.44 -7.70
N MET A 330 11.78 -0.04 -7.41
CA MET A 330 11.16 0.18 -6.10
C MET A 330 11.89 -0.58 -4.99
N TRP A 331 12.36 -1.81 -5.29
CA TRP A 331 13.09 -2.63 -4.31
C TRP A 331 14.42 -2.01 -3.93
N GLU A 332 15.19 -1.46 -4.87
CA GLU A 332 16.45 -0.77 -4.60
C GLU A 332 16.25 0.42 -3.66
N GLN A 333 15.14 1.15 -3.82
CA GLN A 333 14.80 2.23 -2.90
C GLN A 333 14.50 1.70 -1.48
N PHE A 334 13.72 0.63 -1.34
CA PHE A 334 13.49 0.00 -0.03
C PHE A 334 14.79 -0.42 0.63
N TYR A 335 15.66 -1.11 -0.12
CA TYR A 335 16.96 -1.53 0.37
C TYR A 335 17.80 -0.34 0.85
N ASN A 336 17.88 0.71 0.04
CA ASN A 336 18.64 1.92 0.34
C ASN A 336 18.10 2.65 1.57
N MET A 337 16.78 2.81 1.69
CA MET A 337 16.19 3.54 2.81
C MET A 337 16.30 2.75 4.12
N VAL A 338 16.11 1.44 4.09
CA VAL A 338 16.27 0.60 5.28
C VAL A 338 17.72 0.56 5.74
N ARG A 339 18.71 0.38 4.84
CA ARG A 339 20.14 0.41 5.21
C ARG A 339 20.64 1.77 5.66
N ALA A 340 20.00 2.86 5.22
CA ALA A 340 20.29 4.21 5.74
C ALA A 340 19.85 4.40 7.19
N GLY A 341 18.93 3.56 7.69
CA GLY A 341 18.38 3.65 9.04
C GLY A 341 17.15 4.54 9.15
N SER A 342 16.30 4.56 8.11
CA SER A 342 15.01 5.28 8.13
C SER A 342 14.09 4.74 9.21
N GLN A 343 13.34 5.62 9.88
CA GLN A 343 12.41 5.25 10.93
C GLN A 343 11.03 4.87 10.42
N GLY A 344 10.68 5.25 9.20
CA GLY A 344 9.46 4.88 8.48
C GLY A 344 9.68 5.00 6.99
N ILE A 345 8.73 4.56 6.18
CA ILE A 345 8.77 4.73 4.72
C ILE A 345 7.42 5.27 4.25
N TYR A 346 7.46 6.29 3.40
CA TYR A 346 6.30 6.83 2.71
C TYR A 346 6.25 6.34 1.27
N ILE A 347 5.16 5.71 0.85
CA ILE A 347 4.95 5.25 -0.53
C ILE A 347 4.23 6.34 -1.32
N SER A 348 4.82 6.78 -2.39
CA SER A 348 4.23 7.75 -3.32
C SER A 348 3.88 7.06 -4.65
N MET A 349 2.62 6.69 -4.86
CA MET A 349 1.41 6.85 -4.06
C MET A 349 0.62 5.54 -4.08
N PHE A 350 -0.43 5.43 -3.23
CA PHE A 350 -1.34 4.29 -3.34
C PHE A 350 -2.13 4.31 -4.65
N ASP A 351 -2.76 5.43 -4.99
CA ASP A 351 -3.77 5.57 -6.05
C ASP A 351 -3.44 6.63 -7.12
N GLU A 352 -2.16 6.90 -7.41
CA GLU A 352 -1.76 7.93 -8.39
C GLU A 352 -1.71 7.41 -9.83
N TYR A 353 -2.87 7.15 -10.42
CA TYR A 353 -2.98 6.69 -11.82
C TYR A 353 -2.64 7.77 -12.86
N GLY A 354 -2.77 9.06 -12.49
CA GLY A 354 -2.46 10.20 -13.37
C GLY A 354 -0.99 10.33 -13.71
N GLU A 355 -0.11 10.04 -12.76
CA GLU A 355 1.34 10.03 -12.95
C GLU A 355 1.89 8.63 -13.24
N GLY A 356 1.07 7.58 -13.14
CA GLY A 356 1.49 6.20 -13.32
C GLY A 356 2.32 5.64 -12.16
N ASN A 357 2.25 6.27 -10.98
CA ASN A 357 3.01 5.92 -9.77
C ASN A 357 2.18 5.18 -8.70
N GLN A 358 1.03 4.64 -9.06
CA GLN A 358 0.18 3.89 -8.13
C GLN A 358 0.77 2.52 -7.79
N ILE A 359 0.56 2.07 -6.54
CA ILE A 359 0.76 0.68 -6.11
C ILE A 359 -0.56 -0.11 -6.07
N ALA A 360 -1.71 0.57 -6.11
CA ALA A 360 -3.03 -0.05 -6.20
C ALA A 360 -3.14 -0.97 -7.42
N LYS A 361 -4.02 -1.97 -7.34
CA LYS A 361 -4.16 -2.99 -8.38
C LYS A 361 -4.41 -2.35 -9.75
N THR A 362 -3.55 -2.69 -10.68
CA THR A 362 -3.53 -2.20 -12.05
C THR A 362 -3.69 -3.40 -12.99
N ALA A 363 -4.27 -3.20 -14.18
CA ALA A 363 -4.40 -4.26 -15.18
C ALA A 363 -3.07 -5.02 -15.34
N ALA A 364 -3.11 -6.33 -15.14
CA ALA A 364 -1.91 -7.18 -15.20
C ALA A 364 -1.35 -7.27 -16.63
N THR A 365 -2.23 -7.26 -17.62
CA THR A 365 -1.88 -7.38 -19.05
C THR A 365 -2.72 -6.45 -19.90
N GLN A 366 -2.28 -6.24 -21.14
CA GLN A 366 -3.03 -5.46 -22.13
C GLN A 366 -4.44 -6.00 -22.42
N ALA A 367 -4.76 -7.25 -22.09
CA ALA A 367 -6.12 -7.77 -22.18
C ALA A 367 -7.11 -7.01 -21.27
N GLY A 368 -6.64 -6.51 -20.12
CA GLY A 368 -7.40 -5.71 -19.17
C GLY A 368 -7.44 -4.21 -19.46
N VAL A 369 -6.94 -3.75 -20.60
CA VAL A 369 -6.87 -2.33 -20.99
C VAL A 369 -7.83 -2.06 -22.14
N PRO A 370 -8.47 -0.87 -22.24
CA PRO A 370 -9.35 -0.52 -23.34
C PRO A 370 -8.65 -0.59 -24.70
N ALA A 371 -9.31 -1.18 -25.69
CA ALA A 371 -8.76 -1.36 -27.04
C ALA A 371 -8.42 -0.01 -27.69
N GLY A 372 -7.20 0.11 -28.20
CA GLY A 372 -6.74 1.32 -28.91
C GLY A 372 -6.60 2.57 -28.02
N SER A 373 -6.59 2.44 -26.70
CA SER A 373 -6.51 3.57 -25.76
C SER A 373 -5.12 4.19 -25.64
N GLY A 374 -4.06 3.42 -25.87
CA GLY A 374 -2.68 3.81 -25.57
C GLY A 374 -2.33 3.76 -24.08
N LEU A 375 -3.27 3.32 -23.22
CA LEU A 375 -3.02 3.12 -21.79
C LEU A 375 -2.24 1.83 -21.55
N LEU A 376 -1.58 1.75 -20.40
CA LEU A 376 -0.65 0.68 -20.07
C LEU A 376 -1.24 -0.29 -19.04
N ALA A 377 -0.70 -1.50 -19.05
CA ALA A 377 -0.83 -2.52 -18.02
C ALA A 377 0.53 -2.76 -17.37
N LEU A 378 0.61 -3.63 -16.37
CA LEU A 378 1.87 -3.90 -15.64
C LEU A 378 2.90 -4.70 -16.44
N ASP A 379 2.51 -5.29 -17.57
CA ASP A 379 3.38 -6.03 -18.50
C ASP A 379 3.99 -5.14 -19.60
N GLU A 380 4.07 -3.82 -19.40
CA GLU A 380 4.54 -2.85 -20.39
C GLU A 380 5.98 -3.10 -20.85
N ASP A 381 6.82 -3.67 -20.00
CA ASP A 381 8.22 -4.01 -20.31
C ASP A 381 8.38 -5.45 -20.85
N GLY A 382 7.29 -6.16 -21.08
CA GLY A 382 7.27 -7.56 -21.52
C GLY A 382 7.39 -8.58 -20.38
N THR A 383 7.51 -8.13 -19.14
CA THR A 383 7.54 -9.00 -17.95
C THR A 383 6.13 -9.20 -17.42
N ALA A 384 5.67 -10.44 -17.32
CA ALA A 384 4.36 -10.74 -16.74
C ALA A 384 4.34 -10.36 -15.26
N CYS A 385 3.37 -9.52 -14.87
CA CYS A 385 3.14 -9.08 -13.50
C CYS A 385 1.67 -9.34 -13.10
N SER A 386 1.44 -9.83 -11.87
CA SER A 386 0.08 -9.88 -11.33
C SER A 386 -0.41 -8.46 -10.96
N SER A 387 -1.73 -8.25 -10.99
CA SER A 387 -2.32 -6.92 -10.71
C SER A 387 -1.96 -6.37 -9.33
N ASP A 388 -1.70 -7.24 -8.36
CA ASP A 388 -1.34 -6.94 -6.96
C ASP A 388 0.18 -6.84 -6.70
N TYR A 389 1.00 -6.95 -7.75
CA TYR A 389 2.44 -7.11 -7.59
C TYR A 389 3.09 -6.01 -6.73
N TYR A 390 2.76 -4.75 -6.96
CA TYR A 390 3.35 -3.63 -6.23
C TYR A 390 2.85 -3.52 -4.78
N LEU A 391 1.68 -4.05 -4.47
CA LEU A 391 1.20 -4.21 -3.10
C LEU A 391 2.01 -5.29 -2.37
N ARG A 392 2.25 -6.45 -2.99
CA ARG A 392 3.09 -7.53 -2.42
C ARG A 392 4.53 -7.07 -2.22
N LEU A 393 5.07 -6.32 -3.18
CA LEU A 393 6.41 -5.72 -3.09
C LEU A 393 6.50 -4.74 -1.92
N THR A 394 5.48 -3.91 -1.73
CA THR A 394 5.37 -3.00 -0.58
C THR A 394 5.32 -3.77 0.74
N ASN A 395 4.60 -4.89 0.81
CA ASN A 395 4.56 -5.75 1.99
C ASN A 395 5.96 -6.28 2.35
N ASP A 396 6.71 -6.79 1.38
CA ASP A 396 8.07 -7.30 1.65
C ASP A 396 9.03 -6.18 2.04
N GLY A 397 8.94 -4.99 1.40
CA GLY A 397 9.68 -3.80 1.82
C GLY A 397 9.36 -3.38 3.26
N GLY A 398 8.09 -3.44 3.64
CA GLY A 398 7.63 -3.18 5.01
C GLY A 398 8.15 -4.21 6.02
N ARG A 399 8.20 -5.47 5.66
CA ARG A 399 8.78 -6.54 6.49
C ARG A 399 10.28 -6.35 6.68
N MET A 400 10.99 -5.88 5.65
CA MET A 400 12.41 -5.53 5.75
C MET A 400 12.63 -4.33 6.67
N LEU A 401 11.80 -3.29 6.57
CA LEU A 401 11.85 -2.13 7.49
C LEU A 401 11.61 -2.54 8.95
N LYS A 402 10.68 -3.47 9.19
CA LYS A 402 10.34 -3.97 10.53
C LYS A 402 11.32 -5.03 11.06
N GLY A 403 12.32 -5.42 10.27
CA GLY A 403 13.28 -6.47 10.63
C GLY A 403 12.70 -7.89 10.64
N GLU A 404 11.54 -8.09 10.03
CA GLU A 404 10.88 -9.40 9.90
C GLU A 404 11.54 -10.28 8.83
N ILE A 405 12.19 -9.65 7.87
CA ILE A 405 13.11 -10.30 6.92
C ILE A 405 14.45 -9.59 6.94
N ALA A 406 15.51 -10.31 6.58
CA ALA A 406 16.86 -9.77 6.54
C ALA A 406 16.99 -8.63 5.52
N LEU A 407 17.85 -7.65 5.81
CA LEU A 407 18.23 -6.62 4.84
C LEU A 407 18.87 -7.29 3.61
N THR A 408 18.29 -7.07 2.44
CA THR A 408 18.76 -7.67 1.19
C THR A 408 18.54 -6.77 -0.01
N ALA A 409 19.55 -6.66 -0.87
CA ALA A 409 19.43 -6.01 -2.17
C ALA A 409 18.67 -6.89 -3.19
N THR A 410 18.60 -8.21 -2.94
CA THR A 410 17.87 -9.12 -3.82
C THR A 410 16.38 -9.08 -3.49
N ARG A 411 15.56 -8.66 -4.46
CA ARG A 411 14.10 -8.58 -4.33
C ARG A 411 13.49 -9.99 -4.12
N PRO A 412 12.81 -10.25 -2.99
CA PRO A 412 12.19 -11.55 -2.73
C PRO A 412 10.88 -11.75 -3.50
N THR A 413 10.15 -10.65 -3.76
CA THR A 413 8.83 -10.66 -4.40
C THR A 413 8.95 -10.99 -5.89
N GLN A 414 8.28 -12.06 -6.34
CA GLN A 414 8.21 -12.39 -7.76
C GLN A 414 7.09 -11.60 -8.44
N PRO A 415 7.29 -11.14 -9.71
CA PRO A 415 6.27 -10.39 -10.46
C PRO A 415 4.96 -11.16 -10.61
N VAL A 416 5.02 -12.47 -10.85
CA VAL A 416 3.85 -13.37 -10.82
C VAL A 416 3.95 -14.33 -9.65
N VAL A 417 2.83 -14.62 -9.03
CA VAL A 417 2.76 -15.74 -8.09
C VAL A 417 2.87 -17.01 -8.92
N SER A 418 4.05 -17.62 -8.91
CA SER A 418 4.22 -18.92 -9.57
C SER A 418 3.32 -19.93 -8.87
N THR A 419 2.30 -20.40 -9.56
CA THR A 419 1.79 -21.74 -9.29
C THR A 419 2.91 -22.69 -9.69
N THR A 420 3.77 -23.03 -8.75
CA THR A 420 4.87 -23.98 -9.00
C THR A 420 4.29 -25.32 -9.41
N THR A 421 4.29 -25.59 -10.70
CA THR A 421 4.33 -26.95 -11.19
C THR A 421 5.71 -27.50 -10.84
N SER A 422 5.71 -28.46 -9.96
CA SER A 422 6.87 -29.21 -9.50
C SER A 422 7.75 -29.73 -10.64
N SER A 423 9.06 -29.75 -10.37
CA SER A 423 10.17 -30.36 -11.11
C SER A 423 9.87 -31.71 -11.76
N PRO A 424 10.45 -32.01 -12.93
CA PRO A 424 10.20 -33.25 -13.63
C PRO A 424 10.83 -34.47 -12.90
N ALA A 425 9.99 -35.41 -12.53
CA ALA A 425 10.41 -36.75 -12.17
C ALA A 425 10.60 -37.61 -13.43
N PRO A 426 11.46 -38.64 -13.41
CA PRO A 426 11.83 -39.38 -14.60
C PRO A 426 10.71 -40.30 -15.12
N THR A 427 10.70 -40.43 -16.43
CA THR A 427 9.82 -41.19 -17.31
C THR A 427 9.49 -42.59 -16.85
N ALA A 428 8.20 -42.94 -16.79
CA ALA A 428 7.70 -44.28 -17.05
C ALA A 428 6.28 -44.23 -17.63
N SER A 429 6.09 -45.05 -18.63
CA SER A 429 5.11 -45.22 -19.69
C SER A 429 3.67 -45.56 -19.30
N ALA A 430 2.73 -45.02 -20.13
CA ALA A 430 1.46 -45.59 -20.65
C ALA A 430 0.16 -45.65 -19.79
N THR A 431 -0.78 -44.74 -20.09
CA THR A 431 -2.16 -44.86 -20.65
C THR A 431 -3.20 -45.78 -19.93
N PRO A 432 -4.54 -45.49 -19.96
CA PRO A 432 -5.32 -44.30 -20.38
C PRO A 432 -6.46 -43.83 -19.45
N THR A 433 -6.92 -42.60 -19.69
CA THR A 433 -8.29 -42.05 -19.69
C THR A 433 -9.22 -42.21 -18.48
N ALA A 434 -9.44 -41.11 -17.77
CA ALA A 434 -10.78 -40.64 -17.35
C ALA A 434 -10.71 -39.15 -17.08
N THR A 435 -11.51 -38.41 -17.83
CA THR A 435 -11.79 -36.98 -17.69
C THR A 435 -12.49 -36.74 -16.36
N ALA A 436 -11.85 -36.01 -15.44
CA ALA A 436 -12.53 -35.41 -14.31
C ALA A 436 -12.31 -33.92 -14.37
N THR A 437 -13.36 -33.18 -14.62
CA THR A 437 -13.47 -31.73 -14.59
C THR A 437 -13.09 -31.25 -13.20
N ALA A 438 -11.96 -30.50 -13.08
CA ALA A 438 -11.60 -29.81 -11.85
C ALA A 438 -12.56 -28.63 -11.67
N THR A 439 -13.45 -28.73 -10.69
CA THR A 439 -14.29 -27.61 -10.24
C THR A 439 -13.38 -26.62 -9.51
N ALA A 440 -13.34 -25.38 -9.97
CA ALA A 440 -12.70 -24.28 -9.25
C ALA A 440 -13.24 -24.23 -7.82
N GLY A 441 -12.37 -24.09 -6.81
CA GLY A 441 -12.77 -23.99 -5.41
C GLY A 441 -13.73 -22.80 -5.23
N GLY A 442 -14.98 -23.10 -4.82
CA GLY A 442 -15.98 -22.09 -4.47
C GLY A 442 -15.59 -21.35 -3.20
N CYS A 443 -16.30 -20.25 -2.90
CA CYS A 443 -16.19 -19.54 -1.64
C CYS A 443 -16.25 -20.53 -0.45
N GLY A 444 -15.51 -20.23 0.64
CA GLY A 444 -15.48 -21.07 1.84
C GLY A 444 -14.71 -22.39 1.72
N THR A 445 -14.01 -22.65 0.61
CA THR A 445 -13.42 -23.98 0.35
C THR A 445 -11.89 -23.92 0.30
N LEU A 446 -11.23 -24.83 1.03
CA LEU A 446 -9.81 -25.17 0.89
C LEU A 446 -9.68 -26.52 0.20
N THR A 447 -9.00 -26.56 -0.94
CA THR A 447 -8.71 -27.79 -1.67
C THR A 447 -7.34 -28.36 -1.27
N ALA A 448 -7.07 -29.58 -1.72
CA ALA A 448 -5.80 -30.29 -1.42
C ALA A 448 -4.57 -29.42 -1.76
N ASN A 449 -3.59 -29.40 -0.86
CA ASN A 449 -2.34 -28.63 -0.89
C ASN A 449 -2.51 -27.09 -0.75
N GLN A 450 -3.66 -26.61 -0.34
CA GLN A 450 -3.82 -25.21 0.02
C GLN A 450 -3.41 -24.96 1.45
N THR A 451 -2.61 -23.90 1.64
CA THR A 451 -2.15 -23.42 2.95
C THR A 451 -3.09 -22.32 3.47
N PHE A 452 -3.43 -22.44 4.73
CA PHE A 452 -4.21 -21.49 5.49
C PHE A 452 -3.27 -20.68 6.40
N LEU A 453 -3.15 -19.40 6.13
CA LEU A 453 -2.18 -18.55 6.81
C LEU A 453 -2.75 -17.92 8.09
N VAL A 454 -1.86 -17.61 9.03
CA VAL A 454 -2.21 -16.89 10.27
C VAL A 454 -2.91 -15.56 9.97
N ASN A 455 -4.00 -15.29 10.68
CA ASN A 455 -4.84 -14.09 10.56
C ASN A 455 -5.45 -13.86 9.16
N LYS A 456 -5.56 -14.91 8.35
CA LYS A 456 -6.31 -14.87 7.08
C LYS A 456 -7.52 -15.78 7.18
N PRO A 457 -8.74 -15.24 7.33
CA PRO A 457 -9.94 -16.05 7.45
C PRO A 457 -10.33 -16.73 6.15
N VAL A 458 -10.90 -17.94 6.26
CA VAL A 458 -11.73 -18.53 5.20
C VAL A 458 -13.18 -18.27 5.58
N LEU A 459 -13.88 -17.53 4.73
CA LEU A 459 -15.26 -17.10 4.96
C LEU A 459 -16.25 -18.09 4.34
N SER A 460 -17.42 -18.30 4.97
CA SER A 460 -18.59 -18.90 4.31
C SER A 460 -19.02 -18.10 3.09
N CYS A 461 -19.83 -18.67 2.20
CA CYS A 461 -20.24 -17.99 0.98
C CYS A 461 -21.10 -16.74 1.25
N ASP A 462 -21.88 -16.76 2.31
CA ASP A 462 -22.70 -15.63 2.76
C ASP A 462 -21.92 -14.65 3.69
N GLY A 463 -20.67 -14.96 4.01
CA GLY A 463 -19.78 -14.12 4.83
C GLY A 463 -20.10 -14.05 6.32
N ARG A 464 -21.07 -14.86 6.82
CA ARG A 464 -21.45 -14.83 8.24
C ARG A 464 -20.50 -15.56 9.16
N PHE A 465 -19.78 -16.56 8.64
CA PHE A 465 -18.87 -17.42 9.41
C PHE A 465 -17.46 -17.30 8.89
N GLU A 466 -16.51 -17.28 9.80
CA GLU A 466 -15.08 -17.21 9.48
C GLU A 466 -14.26 -18.24 10.26
N LEU A 467 -13.46 -19.01 9.56
CA LEU A 467 -12.45 -19.88 10.14
C LEU A 467 -11.12 -19.14 10.13
N VAL A 468 -10.49 -18.94 11.30
CA VAL A 468 -9.26 -18.14 11.46
C VAL A 468 -8.22 -18.92 12.24
N LEU A 469 -6.98 -18.97 11.74
CA LEU A 469 -5.81 -19.32 12.55
C LEU A 469 -5.26 -18.01 13.15
N GLY A 470 -5.49 -17.79 14.44
CA GLY A 470 -5.06 -16.59 15.13
C GLY A 470 -3.54 -16.50 15.31
N GLY A 471 -3.04 -15.28 15.55
CA GLY A 471 -1.61 -15.04 15.87
C GLY A 471 -1.15 -15.69 17.18
N ASP A 472 -2.09 -16.13 18.02
CA ASP A 472 -1.87 -16.94 19.23
C ASP A 472 -1.66 -18.43 18.91
N GLY A 473 -1.76 -18.83 17.65
CA GLY A 473 -1.65 -20.21 17.15
C GLY A 473 -2.91 -21.05 17.34
N ASN A 474 -4.08 -20.41 17.63
CA ASN A 474 -5.34 -21.14 17.74
C ASN A 474 -6.15 -21.05 16.44
N LEU A 475 -6.70 -22.18 16.00
CA LEU A 475 -7.66 -22.21 14.88
C LEU A 475 -9.07 -22.13 15.47
N VAL A 476 -9.84 -21.12 15.07
CA VAL A 476 -11.16 -20.82 15.63
C VAL A 476 -12.16 -20.55 14.51
N LEU A 477 -13.38 -21.07 14.66
CA LEU A 477 -14.54 -20.72 13.83
C LEU A 477 -15.38 -19.68 14.58
N TYR A 478 -15.65 -18.55 13.93
CA TYR A 478 -16.46 -17.45 14.48
C TYR A 478 -17.74 -17.22 13.68
N GLN A 479 -18.76 -16.71 14.39
CA GLN A 479 -19.89 -15.97 13.82
C GLN A 479 -19.83 -14.55 14.40
N GLY A 480 -19.42 -13.58 13.58
CA GLY A 480 -19.09 -12.23 14.06
C GLY A 480 -18.01 -12.28 15.15
N SER A 481 -18.31 -11.83 16.38
CA SER A 481 -17.37 -11.90 17.52
C SER A 481 -17.53 -13.17 18.38
N THR A 482 -18.46 -14.06 18.06
CA THR A 482 -18.74 -15.27 18.86
C THR A 482 -17.98 -16.47 18.33
N ALA A 483 -17.10 -17.05 19.15
CA ALA A 483 -16.41 -18.29 18.81
C ALA A 483 -17.39 -19.47 18.92
N LEU A 484 -17.58 -20.19 17.83
CA LEU A 484 -18.43 -21.40 17.76
C LEU A 484 -17.64 -22.68 18.03
N TRP A 485 -16.38 -22.71 17.59
CA TRP A 485 -15.49 -23.85 17.76
C TRP A 485 -14.03 -23.41 17.78
N ALA A 486 -13.16 -24.17 18.46
CA ALA A 486 -11.72 -23.94 18.48
C ALA A 486 -10.93 -25.24 18.55
N ALA A 487 -9.76 -25.27 17.89
CA ALA A 487 -8.82 -26.40 17.95
C ALA A 487 -8.05 -26.50 19.29
N ASN A 488 -8.16 -25.46 20.15
CA ASN A 488 -7.49 -25.37 21.45
C ASN A 488 -5.95 -25.52 21.36
N THR A 489 -5.36 -24.77 20.44
CA THR A 489 -3.92 -24.78 20.13
C THR A 489 -3.20 -23.51 20.57
N VAL A 490 -3.84 -22.65 21.37
CA VAL A 490 -3.24 -21.42 21.95
C VAL A 490 -1.89 -21.73 22.57
N GLY A 491 -0.87 -20.95 22.22
CA GLY A 491 0.47 -21.05 22.79
C GLY A 491 1.27 -22.28 22.41
N LYS A 492 0.75 -23.16 21.53
CA LYS A 492 1.47 -24.35 21.04
C LYS A 492 2.36 -24.05 19.83
N GLY A 493 2.39 -22.78 19.38
CA GLY A 493 3.28 -22.32 18.31
C GLY A 493 2.84 -22.72 16.90
N ALA A 494 1.56 -22.96 16.65
CA ALA A 494 1.07 -23.17 15.30
C ALA A 494 1.20 -21.88 14.48
N VAL A 495 1.78 -21.97 13.27
CA VAL A 495 2.05 -20.84 12.37
C VAL A 495 1.42 -21.00 10.99
N GLU A 496 0.96 -22.21 10.67
CA GLU A 496 0.25 -22.50 9.43
C GLU A 496 -0.73 -23.65 9.62
N ALA A 497 -1.73 -23.72 8.76
CA ALA A 497 -2.58 -24.87 8.58
C ALA A 497 -2.65 -25.25 7.10
N VAL A 498 -2.62 -26.54 6.80
CA VAL A 498 -2.59 -27.04 5.41
C VAL A 498 -3.66 -28.10 5.22
N MET A 499 -4.47 -27.96 4.18
CA MET A 499 -5.27 -29.06 3.68
C MET A 499 -4.36 -29.93 2.82
N GLN A 500 -3.79 -30.99 3.38
CA GLN A 500 -2.76 -31.82 2.71
C GLN A 500 -3.34 -32.65 1.56
N GLY A 501 -2.48 -33.03 0.62
CA GLY A 501 -2.86 -33.85 -0.54
C GLY A 501 -3.37 -35.25 -0.19
N ASP A 502 -3.00 -35.77 0.98
CA ASP A 502 -3.50 -37.02 1.54
C ASP A 502 -4.88 -36.93 2.18
N GLY A 503 -5.47 -35.72 2.18
CA GLY A 503 -6.78 -35.44 2.71
C GLY A 503 -6.82 -35.07 4.19
N ASN A 504 -5.66 -34.90 4.86
CA ASN A 504 -5.58 -34.47 6.24
C ASN A 504 -5.49 -32.94 6.33
N PHE A 505 -6.21 -32.32 7.26
CA PHE A 505 -6.03 -30.89 7.57
C PHE A 505 -5.17 -30.79 8.83
N VAL A 506 -4.01 -30.11 8.69
CA VAL A 506 -2.94 -30.14 9.70
C VAL A 506 -2.52 -28.71 10.07
N LEU A 507 -2.44 -28.42 11.37
CA LEU A 507 -1.77 -27.24 11.91
C LEU A 507 -0.33 -27.61 12.28
N SER A 508 0.64 -26.79 11.85
CA SER A 508 2.07 -27.03 12.07
C SER A 508 2.73 -25.82 12.74
N ASN A 509 3.81 -26.08 13.51
CA ASN A 509 4.71 -25.03 13.97
C ASN A 509 5.76 -24.66 12.91
N SER A 510 6.61 -23.67 13.20
CA SER A 510 7.68 -23.20 12.31
C SER A 510 8.75 -24.27 11.98
N ALA A 511 8.81 -25.36 12.73
CA ALA A 511 9.68 -26.51 12.47
C ALA A 511 8.99 -27.59 11.62
N GLY A 512 7.76 -27.37 11.15
CA GLY A 512 6.95 -28.34 10.40
C GLY A 512 6.36 -29.46 11.26
N THR A 513 6.42 -29.35 12.58
CA THR A 513 5.83 -30.36 13.47
C THR A 513 4.33 -30.14 13.60
N ALA A 514 3.53 -31.18 13.39
CA ALA A 514 2.08 -31.12 13.54
C ALA A 514 1.67 -30.84 14.99
N ILE A 515 0.88 -29.79 15.17
CA ILE A 515 0.31 -29.37 16.46
C ILE A 515 -1.09 -29.94 16.64
N TRP A 516 -1.85 -30.01 15.57
CA TRP A 516 -3.21 -30.55 15.53
C TRP A 516 -3.51 -31.09 14.13
N THR A 517 -4.35 -32.10 14.04
CA THR A 517 -4.80 -32.70 12.79
C THR A 517 -6.28 -33.07 12.83
N SER A 518 -6.96 -33.03 11.68
CA SER A 518 -8.33 -33.53 11.53
C SER A 518 -8.46 -35.04 11.59
N GLY A 519 -7.34 -35.78 11.43
CA GLY A 519 -7.33 -37.24 11.40
C GLY A 519 -7.94 -37.84 10.15
N THR A 520 -7.97 -37.10 9.03
CA THR A 520 -8.60 -37.52 7.76
C THR A 520 -7.60 -37.99 6.71
N ALA A 521 -6.35 -38.29 7.09
CA ALA A 521 -5.33 -38.84 6.20
C ALA A 521 -5.80 -40.12 5.46
N GLY A 522 -5.32 -40.32 4.23
CA GLY A 522 -5.72 -41.44 3.36
C GLY A 522 -6.94 -41.13 2.48
N ASN A 523 -7.46 -39.90 2.51
CA ASN A 523 -8.58 -39.45 1.67
C ASN A 523 -8.09 -38.47 0.60
N ASN A 524 -7.26 -38.92 -0.33
CA ASN A 524 -6.68 -38.07 -1.37
C ASN A 524 -7.76 -37.25 -2.13
N GLY A 525 -7.50 -35.96 -2.33
CA GLY A 525 -8.43 -35.05 -3.00
C GLY A 525 -9.58 -34.58 -2.13
N ALA A 526 -9.52 -34.80 -0.80
CA ALA A 526 -10.47 -34.19 0.12
C ALA A 526 -10.32 -32.66 0.15
N SER A 527 -11.41 -31.97 0.51
CA SER A 527 -11.48 -30.52 0.66
C SER A 527 -12.19 -30.13 1.97
N LEU A 528 -11.76 -29.00 2.56
CA LEU A 528 -12.44 -28.38 3.69
C LEU A 528 -13.41 -27.31 3.19
N SER A 529 -14.60 -27.22 3.80
CA SER A 529 -15.61 -26.20 3.48
C SER A 529 -16.10 -25.53 4.76
N VAL A 530 -16.06 -24.19 4.78
CA VAL A 530 -16.75 -23.35 5.76
C VAL A 530 -18.13 -23.04 5.18
N GLN A 531 -19.17 -23.56 5.80
CA GLN A 531 -20.54 -23.58 5.24
C GLN A 531 -21.39 -22.43 5.79
N ASP A 532 -22.42 -22.04 5.04
CA ASP A 532 -23.38 -20.98 5.41
C ASP A 532 -24.33 -21.40 6.57
N ASP A 533 -24.30 -22.65 6.98
CA ASP A 533 -25.01 -23.16 8.16
C ASP A 533 -24.19 -23.06 9.45
N GLY A 534 -22.98 -22.50 9.38
CA GLY A 534 -22.07 -22.34 10.52
C GLY A 534 -21.22 -23.56 10.82
N ASN A 535 -21.16 -24.56 9.94
CA ASN A 535 -20.33 -25.73 10.11
C ASN A 535 -19.04 -25.68 9.27
N VAL A 536 -17.95 -26.25 9.75
CA VAL A 536 -16.77 -26.54 8.92
C VAL A 536 -16.70 -28.03 8.71
N VAL A 537 -16.65 -28.46 7.46
CA VAL A 537 -16.68 -29.89 7.09
C VAL A 537 -15.54 -30.22 6.15
N ILE A 538 -14.87 -31.34 6.37
CA ILE A 538 -13.94 -31.93 5.42
C ILE A 538 -14.68 -33.03 4.65
N TYR A 539 -14.74 -32.88 3.32
CA TYR A 539 -15.36 -33.85 2.43
C TYR A 539 -14.30 -34.65 1.63
N SER A 540 -14.54 -35.93 1.44
CA SER A 540 -13.75 -36.73 0.47
C SER A 540 -14.02 -36.23 -0.94
N ALA A 541 -13.17 -36.63 -1.90
CA ALA A 541 -13.38 -36.36 -3.33
C ALA A 541 -14.74 -36.88 -3.88
N ALA A 542 -15.36 -37.86 -3.19
CA ALA A 542 -16.68 -38.40 -3.50
C ALA A 542 -17.82 -37.65 -2.78
N GLY A 543 -17.56 -36.55 -2.07
CA GLY A 543 -18.56 -35.76 -1.36
C GLY A 543 -19.02 -36.34 -0.01
N LYS A 544 -18.36 -37.38 0.51
CA LYS A 544 -18.66 -37.93 1.85
C LYS A 544 -18.00 -37.08 2.92
N ALA A 545 -18.75 -36.62 3.95
CA ALA A 545 -18.18 -35.95 5.12
C ALA A 545 -17.26 -36.89 5.90
N LEU A 546 -16.04 -36.42 6.18
CA LEU A 546 -15.00 -37.15 6.88
C LEU A 546 -14.79 -36.61 8.30
N TRP A 547 -14.93 -35.31 8.47
CA TRP A 547 -14.77 -34.61 9.73
C TRP A 547 -15.59 -33.31 9.71
N SER A 548 -16.03 -32.83 10.87
CA SER A 548 -16.67 -31.52 11.00
C SER A 548 -16.47 -30.91 12.39
N THR A 549 -16.66 -29.59 12.49
CA THR A 549 -16.72 -28.86 13.77
C THR A 549 -17.99 -29.19 14.56
N GLY A 550 -19.04 -29.67 13.92
CA GLY A 550 -20.32 -30.00 14.54
C GLY A 550 -21.14 -28.77 14.99
N THR A 551 -20.95 -27.66 14.30
CA THR A 551 -21.56 -26.36 14.61
C THR A 551 -22.67 -25.94 13.63
N ALA A 552 -23.26 -26.87 12.89
CA ALA A 552 -24.37 -26.58 12.00
C ALA A 552 -25.58 -26.02 12.74
N GLY A 553 -26.26 -25.05 12.13
CA GLY A 553 -27.52 -24.47 12.66
C GLY A 553 -27.34 -23.15 13.41
N HIS A 554 -26.24 -22.47 13.20
CA HIS A 554 -25.96 -21.12 13.73
C HIS A 554 -26.27 -20.00 12.74
#